data_d169b30f40798bbe6ed4d0a498d16220
#
_entry.id   d169b30f40798bbe6ed4d0a498d16220
#
_cell.length_a   1.000
_cell.length_b   1.000
_cell.length_c   1.000
_cell.angle_alpha   90.00
_cell.angle_beta   90.00
_cell.angle_gamma   90.00
#
_symmetry.space_group_name_H-M   'P 1'
#
loop_
_entity.id
_entity.type
_entity.pdbx_description
1 polymer ?
#
loop_
_entity_poly.entity_id
_entity_poly.type
_entity_poly.pdbx_seq_one_letter_code
_entity_poly.pdbx_strand_id
1 'polypeptide(L)'
;MKANYKQFEIKTFYRGDKCWSCDNRNYNNHVVTVKNTESGKTTRFEFWCSIMHPEFESEYDVLNAFYCFVSDALSGLYSFDEFCGEFGYDTDSRKAEKIYKACKRAYAMFERVSGFSDDEMYDFINELSEIAA
;
A
#
# COMPACT_ATOMS: atom_id res chain seq x y z
N MET A 1 -7.06 2.11 14.15
CA MET A 1 -7.49 0.71 14.32
C MET A 1 -6.33 -0.24 14.10
N LYS A 2 -6.46 -1.45 14.55
CA LYS A 2 -5.36 -2.44 14.56
C LYS A 2 -5.89 -3.82 14.17
N ALA A 3 -5.08 -4.57 13.42
CA ALA A 3 -5.32 -5.97 13.13
C ALA A 3 -3.99 -6.71 13.06
N ASN A 4 -4.05 -8.03 13.16
CA ASN A 4 -2.89 -8.90 13.03
C ASN A 4 -3.13 -9.89 11.90
N TYR A 5 -2.09 -10.13 11.13
CA TYR A 5 -2.10 -11.17 10.10
C TYR A 5 -0.72 -11.82 10.04
N LYS A 6 -0.67 -13.11 10.36
CA LYS A 6 0.58 -13.86 10.50
C LYS A 6 1.57 -13.10 11.39
N GLN A 7 2.82 -12.88 10.97
CA GLN A 7 3.82 -12.18 11.75
C GLN A 7 3.67 -10.65 11.71
N PHE A 8 2.63 -10.11 11.06
CA PHE A 8 2.46 -8.67 10.91
C PHE A 8 1.40 -8.11 11.85
N GLU A 9 1.73 -7.01 12.50
CA GLU A 9 0.80 -6.16 13.21
C GLU A 9 0.57 -4.91 12.37
N ILE A 10 -0.69 -4.64 12.04
CA ILE A 10 -1.07 -3.54 11.16
C ILE A 10 -1.87 -2.53 11.97
N LYS A 11 -1.51 -1.26 11.86
CA LYS A 11 -2.26 -0.14 12.42
C LYS A 11 -2.57 0.85 11.33
N THR A 12 -3.76 1.44 11.39
CA THR A 12 -4.21 2.42 10.41
C THR A 12 -4.68 3.68 11.11
N PHE A 13 -4.46 4.81 10.47
CA PHE A 13 -4.94 6.10 10.98
C PHE A 13 -5.07 7.11 9.84
N TYR A 14 -5.78 8.19 10.13
CA TYR A 14 -5.90 9.34 9.24
C TYR A 14 -4.90 10.41 9.64
N ARG A 15 -4.33 11.06 8.64
CA ARG A 15 -3.36 12.13 8.86
C ARG A 15 -3.66 13.31 7.95
N GLY A 16 -3.81 14.50 8.55
CA GLY A 16 -4.09 15.71 7.80
C GLY A 16 -5.47 15.70 7.15
N ASP A 17 -5.75 16.73 6.39
CA ASP A 17 -7.05 16.97 5.75
C ASP A 17 -6.94 17.15 4.23
N LYS A 18 -5.75 16.89 3.66
CA LYS A 18 -5.47 17.09 2.25
C LYS A 18 -4.78 15.86 1.66
N CYS A 19 -5.34 15.33 0.57
CA CYS A 19 -4.71 14.22 -0.13
C CYS A 19 -3.42 14.69 -0.82
N TRP A 20 -2.31 14.00 -0.60
CA TRP A 20 -1.03 14.37 -1.16
C TRP A 20 -0.96 14.26 -2.68
N SER A 21 -1.81 13.43 -3.30
CA SER A 21 -1.75 13.19 -4.74
C SER A 21 -2.75 14.02 -5.55
N CYS A 22 -3.94 14.30 -5.01
CA CYS A 22 -4.98 15.02 -5.75
C CYS A 22 -5.30 16.39 -5.17
N ASP A 23 -4.66 16.80 -4.09
CA ASP A 23 -4.88 18.08 -3.40
C ASP A 23 -6.30 18.29 -2.88
N ASN A 24 -7.14 17.24 -2.84
CA ASN A 24 -8.48 17.36 -2.33
C ASN A 24 -8.44 17.53 -0.80
N ARG A 25 -8.94 18.67 -0.31
CA ARG A 25 -8.92 19.04 1.11
C ARG A 25 -10.06 18.43 1.90
N ASN A 26 -10.98 17.75 1.25
CA ASN A 26 -12.09 17.06 1.91
C ASN A 26 -11.74 15.64 2.34
N TYR A 27 -10.52 15.17 2.06
CA TYR A 27 -10.06 13.84 2.40
C TYR A 27 -8.87 13.89 3.33
N ASN A 28 -8.89 13.05 4.35
CA ASN A 28 -7.72 12.77 5.17
C ASN A 28 -6.75 11.86 4.40
N ASN A 29 -5.46 12.01 4.65
CA ASN A 29 -4.49 11.04 4.17
C ASN A 29 -4.63 9.74 4.97
N HIS A 30 -4.74 8.64 4.26
CA HIS A 30 -4.88 7.31 4.85
C HIS A 30 -3.50 6.69 5.00
N VAL A 31 -3.15 6.30 6.21
CA VAL A 31 -1.83 5.79 6.55
C VAL A 31 -1.95 4.40 7.15
N VAL A 32 -1.10 3.49 6.69
CA VAL A 32 -0.93 2.18 7.28
C VAL A 32 0.48 2.03 7.83
N THR A 33 0.58 1.52 9.05
CA THR A 33 1.86 1.12 9.62
C THR A 33 1.89 -0.39 9.76
N VAL A 34 3.00 -1.00 9.39
CA VAL A 34 3.19 -2.44 9.42
C VAL A 34 4.42 -2.76 10.25
N LYS A 35 4.25 -3.65 11.22
CA LYS A 35 5.35 -4.16 12.04
C LYS A 35 5.46 -5.67 11.86
N ASN A 36 6.64 -6.14 11.53
CA ASN A 36 6.96 -7.56 11.61
C ASN A 36 7.33 -7.87 13.06
N THR A 37 6.47 -8.64 13.74
CA THR A 37 6.66 -8.94 15.17
C THR A 37 7.83 -9.86 15.44
N GLU A 38 8.29 -10.61 14.44
CA GLU A 38 9.44 -11.51 14.58
C GLU A 38 10.76 -10.74 14.50
N SER A 39 10.88 -9.78 13.58
CA SER A 39 12.12 -9.00 13.40
C SER A 39 12.12 -7.66 14.12
N GLY A 40 10.95 -7.15 14.48
CA GLY A 40 10.78 -5.81 15.03
C GLY A 40 10.84 -4.68 14.00
N LYS A 41 11.05 -5.00 12.73
CA LYS A 41 11.09 -3.98 11.68
C LYS A 41 9.71 -3.40 11.42
N THR A 42 9.67 -2.11 11.16
CA THR A 42 8.42 -1.38 10.92
C THR A 42 8.52 -0.54 9.67
N THR A 43 7.37 -0.24 9.07
CA THR A 43 7.26 0.72 8.00
C THR A 43 5.95 1.49 8.09
N ARG A 44 5.87 2.59 7.36
CA ARG A 44 4.72 3.48 7.32
C ARG A 44 4.48 3.92 5.89
N PHE A 45 3.28 3.67 5.39
CA PHE A 45 2.91 4.00 4.03
C PHE A 45 1.67 4.90 4.00
N GLU A 46 1.73 5.98 3.23
CA GLU A 46 0.60 6.85 2.96
C GLU A 46 0.03 6.50 1.58
N PHE A 47 -1.27 6.21 1.51
CA PHE A 47 -1.89 5.82 0.25
C PHE A 47 -1.95 6.99 -0.72
N TRP A 48 -1.67 6.72 -1.98
CA TRP A 48 -1.93 7.68 -3.03
C TRP A 48 -3.44 7.77 -3.29
N CYS A 49 -3.85 8.92 -3.77
CA CYS A 49 -5.27 9.15 -4.05
C CYS A 49 -5.72 8.28 -5.22
N SER A 50 -6.61 7.39 -4.93
CA SER A 50 -7.43 6.71 -5.92
C SER A 50 -8.84 6.74 -5.37
N ILE A 51 -9.78 6.23 -6.15
CA ILE A 51 -11.14 5.97 -5.65
C ILE A 51 -11.11 5.00 -4.45
N MET A 52 -9.96 4.58 -4.04
CA MET A 52 -9.69 3.51 -3.07
C MET A 52 -9.16 4.03 -1.74
N HIS A 53 -9.52 5.26 -1.31
CA HIS A 53 -9.23 5.68 0.06
C HIS A 53 -9.91 4.69 1.02
N PRO A 54 -9.15 3.81 1.69
CA PRO A 54 -9.77 2.81 2.54
C PRO A 54 -10.38 3.44 3.77
N GLU A 55 -11.52 2.90 4.21
CA GLU A 55 -12.10 3.25 5.50
C GLU A 55 -11.49 2.37 6.59
N PHE A 56 -11.47 2.85 7.83
CA PHE A 56 -10.86 2.13 8.96
C PHE A 56 -11.85 1.97 10.11
N GLU A 57 -12.95 1.26 9.86
CA GLU A 57 -14.03 1.07 10.83
C GLU A 57 -14.05 -0.33 11.47
N SER A 58 -13.31 -1.27 10.89
CA SER A 58 -13.28 -2.67 11.35
C SER A 58 -11.91 -3.30 11.11
N GLU A 59 -11.68 -4.47 11.70
CA GLU A 59 -10.47 -5.26 11.42
C GLU A 59 -10.36 -5.60 9.93
N TYR A 60 -11.49 -5.90 9.29
CA TYR A 60 -11.51 -6.15 7.85
C TYR A 60 -10.96 -4.96 7.09
N ASP A 61 -11.34 -3.74 7.45
CA ASP A 61 -10.86 -2.52 6.78
C ASP A 61 -9.36 -2.35 6.97
N VAL A 62 -8.83 -2.67 8.15
CA VAL A 62 -7.39 -2.63 8.40
C VAL A 62 -6.65 -3.66 7.53
N LEU A 63 -7.17 -4.88 7.43
CA LEU A 63 -6.59 -5.93 6.58
C LEU A 63 -6.71 -5.56 5.10
N ASN A 64 -7.81 -4.93 4.69
CA ASN A 64 -7.98 -4.43 3.34
C ASN A 64 -6.94 -3.34 3.02
N ALA A 65 -6.69 -2.43 3.96
CA ALA A 65 -5.64 -1.42 3.80
C ALA A 65 -4.27 -2.07 3.66
N PHE A 66 -4.00 -3.10 4.44
CA PHE A 66 -2.75 -3.87 4.32
C PHE A 66 -2.66 -4.53 2.94
N TYR A 67 -3.75 -5.15 2.49
CA TYR A 67 -3.81 -5.71 1.13
C TYR A 67 -3.50 -4.64 0.07
N CYS A 68 -4.09 -3.47 0.18
CA CYS A 68 -3.83 -2.37 -0.76
C CYS A 68 -2.36 -1.95 -0.75
N PHE A 69 -1.75 -1.88 0.42
CA PHE A 69 -0.32 -1.57 0.54
C PHE A 69 0.55 -2.62 -0.16
N VAL A 70 0.29 -3.90 0.07
CA VAL A 70 1.05 -4.98 -0.58
C VAL A 70 0.82 -4.98 -2.09
N SER A 71 -0.41 -4.72 -2.53
CA SER A 71 -0.75 -4.58 -3.95
C SER A 71 0.02 -3.43 -4.60
N ASP A 72 0.08 -2.28 -3.95
CA ASP A 72 0.88 -1.14 -4.43
C ASP A 72 2.37 -1.49 -4.47
N ALA A 73 2.86 -2.20 -3.48
CA ALA A 73 4.24 -2.67 -3.45
C ALA A 73 4.55 -3.54 -4.68
N LEU A 74 3.67 -4.48 -5.01
CA LEU A 74 3.85 -5.35 -6.19
C LEU A 74 3.76 -4.56 -7.50
N SER A 75 2.97 -3.49 -7.55
CA SER A 75 2.92 -2.61 -8.71
C SER A 75 4.26 -1.90 -8.96
N GLY A 76 5.09 -1.76 -7.93
CA GLY A 76 6.44 -1.22 -8.06
C GLY A 76 7.41 -2.14 -8.82
N LEU A 77 7.02 -3.39 -9.07
CA LEU A 77 7.82 -4.33 -9.88
C LEU A 77 7.67 -4.11 -11.38
N TYR A 78 6.62 -3.42 -11.83
CA TYR A 78 6.49 -3.06 -13.23
C TYR A 78 7.60 -2.10 -13.65
N SER A 79 7.93 -2.11 -14.95
CA SER A 79 8.61 -0.96 -15.54
C SER A 79 7.61 0.22 -15.59
N PHE A 80 8.10 1.44 -15.77
CA PHE A 80 7.19 2.59 -15.86
C PHE A 80 6.21 2.47 -17.03
N ASP A 81 6.68 1.99 -18.18
CA ASP A 81 5.82 1.79 -19.35
C ASP A 81 4.72 0.75 -19.09
N GLU A 82 5.08 -0.37 -18.45
CA GLU A 82 4.13 -1.39 -18.05
C GLU A 82 3.12 -0.85 -17.04
N PHE A 83 3.59 -0.08 -16.07
CA PHE A 83 2.73 0.55 -15.07
C PHE A 83 1.71 1.48 -15.73
N CYS A 84 2.15 2.33 -16.63
CA CYS A 84 1.25 3.24 -17.35
C CYS A 84 0.23 2.46 -18.18
N GLY A 85 0.65 1.41 -18.86
CA GLY A 85 -0.24 0.55 -19.63
C GLY A 85 -1.29 -0.15 -18.79
N GLU A 86 -0.88 -0.67 -17.62
CA GLU A 86 -1.78 -1.39 -16.72
C GLU A 86 -2.82 -0.48 -16.08
N PHE A 87 -2.44 0.75 -15.72
CA PHE A 87 -3.32 1.66 -14.99
C PHE A 87 -3.91 2.79 -15.86
N GLY A 88 -3.68 2.74 -17.16
CA GLY A 88 -4.31 3.69 -18.09
C GLY A 88 -3.73 5.09 -18.06
N TYR A 89 -2.45 5.24 -17.77
CA TYR A 89 -1.76 6.53 -17.78
C TYR A 89 -0.93 6.72 -19.04
N ASP A 90 -0.77 7.98 -19.45
CA ASP A 90 0.21 8.35 -20.47
C ASP A 90 1.62 8.34 -19.84
N THR A 91 2.63 7.97 -20.64
CA THR A 91 4.02 7.88 -20.15
C THR A 91 4.66 9.24 -19.85
N ASP A 92 4.04 10.34 -20.29
CA ASP A 92 4.47 11.70 -19.96
C ASP A 92 3.68 12.31 -18.79
N SER A 93 2.79 11.55 -18.16
CA SER A 93 2.01 12.01 -17.03
C SER A 93 2.87 12.18 -15.78
N ARG A 94 2.90 13.38 -15.23
CA ARG A 94 3.58 13.66 -13.95
C ARG A 94 2.88 12.98 -12.77
N LYS A 95 1.57 12.86 -12.83
CA LYS A 95 0.78 12.13 -11.82
C LYS A 95 1.16 10.66 -11.82
N ALA A 96 1.23 10.04 -12.98
CA ALA A 96 1.62 8.64 -13.11
C ALA A 96 3.04 8.41 -12.55
N GLU A 97 3.97 9.30 -12.86
CA GLU A 97 5.34 9.22 -12.34
C GLU A 97 5.38 9.30 -10.82
N LYS A 98 4.61 10.21 -10.23
CA LYS A 98 4.52 10.37 -8.78
C LYS A 98 3.96 9.12 -8.11
N ILE A 99 2.88 8.56 -8.66
CA ILE A 99 2.24 7.35 -8.14
C ILE A 99 3.17 6.15 -8.30
N TYR A 100 3.82 6.00 -9.45
CA TYR A 100 4.77 4.93 -9.70
C TYR A 100 5.94 4.96 -8.71
N LYS A 101 6.48 6.15 -8.43
CA LYS A 101 7.54 6.31 -7.42
C LYS A 101 7.05 5.91 -6.03
N ALA A 102 5.79 6.21 -5.70
CA ALA A 102 5.19 5.77 -4.44
C ALA A 102 5.08 4.24 -4.37
N CYS A 103 4.70 3.59 -5.46
CA CYS A 103 4.66 2.12 -5.54
C CYS A 103 6.05 1.51 -5.37
N LYS A 104 7.06 2.10 -5.97
CA LYS A 104 8.44 1.65 -5.79
C LYS A 104 8.91 1.79 -4.34
N ARG A 105 8.54 2.88 -3.67
CA ARG A 105 8.82 3.04 -2.23
C ARG A 105 8.09 1.99 -1.40
N ALA A 106 6.83 1.72 -1.74
CA ALA A 106 6.03 0.70 -1.07
C ALA A 106 6.71 -0.68 -1.19
N TYR A 107 7.19 -1.01 -2.38
CA TYR A 107 7.92 -2.26 -2.60
C TYR A 107 9.16 -2.35 -1.69
N ALA A 108 9.98 -1.31 -1.68
CA ALA A 108 11.19 -1.28 -0.84
C ALA A 108 10.85 -1.38 0.65
N MET A 109 9.79 -0.71 1.09
CA MET A 109 9.31 -0.76 2.47
C MET A 109 8.86 -2.17 2.85
N PHE A 110 8.05 -2.80 2.02
CA PHE A 110 7.51 -4.12 2.33
C PHE A 110 8.59 -5.19 2.25
N GLU A 111 9.47 -5.11 1.27
CA GLU A 111 10.62 -6.01 1.18
C GLU A 111 11.46 -5.95 2.46
N ARG A 112 11.76 -4.75 2.93
CA ARG A 112 12.55 -4.56 4.15
C ARG A 112 11.86 -5.12 5.39
N VAL A 113 10.58 -4.85 5.54
CA VAL A 113 9.80 -5.27 6.72
C VAL A 113 9.54 -6.76 6.71
N SER A 114 9.22 -7.33 5.55
CA SER A 114 8.88 -8.75 5.43
C SER A 114 10.09 -9.66 5.28
N GLY A 115 11.13 -9.20 4.61
CA GLY A 115 12.23 -10.06 4.19
C GLY A 115 11.85 -11.02 3.06
N PHE A 116 10.70 -10.80 2.41
CA PHE A 116 10.20 -11.69 1.37
C PHE A 116 10.93 -11.48 0.04
N SER A 117 11.12 -12.56 -0.70
CA SER A 117 11.40 -12.51 -2.12
C SER A 117 10.15 -12.09 -2.90
N ASP A 118 10.30 -11.79 -4.19
CA ASP A 118 9.16 -11.42 -5.05
C ASP A 118 8.12 -12.55 -5.10
N ASP A 119 8.56 -13.80 -5.22
CA ASP A 119 7.66 -14.96 -5.23
C ASP A 119 6.91 -15.10 -3.91
N GLU A 120 7.59 -14.89 -2.79
CA GLU A 120 6.96 -14.93 -1.48
C GLU A 120 5.93 -13.81 -1.31
N MET A 121 6.19 -12.62 -1.87
CA MET A 121 5.23 -11.52 -1.86
C MET A 121 3.96 -11.85 -2.66
N TYR A 122 4.11 -12.50 -3.82
CA TYR A 122 2.96 -12.93 -4.63
C TYR A 122 2.15 -14.00 -3.90
N ASP A 123 2.79 -14.98 -3.30
CA ASP A 123 2.10 -15.98 -2.50
C ASP A 123 1.38 -15.35 -1.31
N PHE A 124 2.03 -14.40 -0.65
CA PHE A 124 1.48 -13.70 0.49
C PHE A 124 0.23 -12.90 0.13
N ILE A 125 0.27 -12.13 -0.98
CA ILE A 125 -0.90 -11.35 -1.39
C ILE A 125 -2.06 -12.23 -1.82
N ASN A 126 -1.79 -13.36 -2.44
CA ASN A 126 -2.83 -14.31 -2.82
C ASN A 126 -3.56 -14.88 -1.60
N GLU A 127 -2.83 -15.23 -0.54
CA GLU A 127 -3.45 -15.67 0.71
C GLU A 127 -4.22 -14.54 1.39
N LEU A 128 -3.63 -13.34 1.45
CA LEU A 128 -4.28 -12.18 2.08
C LEU A 128 -5.55 -11.79 1.33
N SER A 129 -5.58 -11.94 0.01
CA SER A 129 -6.74 -11.61 -0.81
C SER A 129 -7.96 -12.46 -0.46
N GLU A 130 -7.78 -13.66 0.04
CA GLU A 130 -8.88 -14.55 0.42
C GLU A 130 -9.70 -14.01 1.59
N ILE A 131 -9.12 -13.14 2.41
CA ILE A 131 -9.76 -12.59 3.60
C ILE A 131 -9.92 -11.07 3.56
N ALA A 132 -9.22 -10.36 2.69
CA ALA A 132 -9.11 -8.90 2.77
C ALA A 132 -9.34 -8.16 1.44
N ALA A 133 -9.48 -8.86 0.36
CA ALA A 133 -9.70 -8.24 -0.96
C ALA A 133 -11.18 -8.06 -1.28
#